data_760335404719ce1f43d539a9ad07f0fc
#
_entry.id   760335404719ce1f43d539a9ad07f0fc
#
_cell.length_a   1.000
_cell.length_b   1.000
_cell.length_c   1.000
_cell.angle_alpha   90.00
_cell.angle_beta   90.00
_cell.angle_gamma   90.00
#
_symmetry.space_group_name_H-M   'P 1'
#
loop_
_entity.id
_entity.type
_entity.pdbx_description
1 polymer ?
#
loop_
_entity_poly.entity_id
_entity_poly.type
_entity_poly.pdbx_seq_one_letter_code
_entity_poly.pdbx_strand_id
1 'polypeptide(L)'
;FYQPKFLATTDHSMLLSTGNMIQLFGFGYSRSKGDTDKNQFEKFEKINFASGTCIFTSKKILDKIGLFDSFLFAFHDDFELCWRGALMGINSFYVPTSIVYHPIEGYSFRWSPLKFKLLERNRKYCLLTLYSRSTFFKMIPSLILVDIAVFFFYLSKSMGKMKICADLEILKNFKEINRKYENNQKIRKINDEELINQFKNEVIVPKWVIKDGTNIFFNKFLVTISKITRIFLRI
;
A
#
# COMPACT_ATOMS: atom_id res chain seq x y z
N PHE A 1 6.95 3.63 13.48
CA PHE A 1 5.84 4.51 13.10
C PHE A 1 4.61 4.15 13.91
N TYR A 2 3.78 5.14 14.22
CA TYR A 2 2.56 4.93 14.99
C TYR A 2 1.38 5.61 14.29
N GLN A 3 0.24 4.93 14.28
CA GLN A 3 -1.02 5.42 13.73
C GLN A 3 -2.11 5.36 14.78
N PRO A 4 -2.86 6.46 15.02
CA PRO A 4 -4.05 6.45 15.85
C PRO A 4 -5.23 5.73 15.20
N LYS A 5 -6.31 5.50 15.96
CA LYS A 5 -7.63 5.12 15.46
C LYS A 5 -8.22 6.29 14.67
N PHE A 6 -8.64 6.03 13.42
CA PHE A 6 -9.35 7.05 12.63
C PHE A 6 -10.83 6.78 12.62
N LEU A 7 -11.59 7.78 13.08
CA LEU A 7 -13.05 7.80 13.04
C LEU A 7 -13.54 8.87 12.06
N ALA A 8 -14.73 8.68 11.52
CA ALA A 8 -15.31 9.68 10.63
C ALA A 8 -15.78 10.92 11.43
N THR A 9 -15.59 12.12 10.86
CA THR A 9 -16.04 13.37 11.47
C THR A 9 -17.55 13.51 11.52
N THR A 10 -18.27 12.87 10.59
CA THR A 10 -19.73 12.93 10.45
C THR A 10 -20.45 11.82 11.20
N ASP A 11 -19.74 10.74 11.53
CA ASP A 11 -20.24 9.59 12.28
C ASP A 11 -19.09 9.00 13.09
N HIS A 12 -19.03 9.37 14.37
CA HIS A 12 -17.98 8.95 15.29
C HIS A 12 -18.01 7.44 15.61
N SER A 13 -19.05 6.72 15.19
CA SER A 13 -19.08 5.26 15.27
C SER A 13 -18.46 4.57 14.05
N MET A 14 -18.19 5.30 12.97
CA MET A 14 -17.64 4.75 11.75
C MET A 14 -16.10 4.76 11.77
N LEU A 15 -15.49 3.59 11.65
CA LEU A 15 -14.05 3.41 11.49
C LEU A 15 -13.61 3.81 10.07
N LEU A 16 -12.55 4.60 9.96
CA LEU A 16 -11.89 4.89 8.69
C LEU A 16 -10.57 4.13 8.55
N SER A 17 -9.86 3.89 9.66
CA SER A 17 -8.70 3.01 9.71
C SER A 17 -8.35 2.62 11.14
N THR A 18 -8.04 1.36 11.33
CA THR A 18 -7.39 0.82 12.55
C THR A 18 -6.01 0.25 12.21
N GLY A 19 -5.31 0.90 11.29
CA GLY A 19 -4.04 0.48 10.70
C GLY A 19 -4.19 0.10 9.23
N ASN A 20 -3.08 0.15 8.52
CA ASN A 20 -3.09 -0.15 7.10
C ASN A 20 -2.25 -1.38 6.80
N MET A 21 -2.66 -2.09 5.75
CA MET A 21 -2.07 -3.35 5.33
C MET A 21 -1.50 -3.25 3.93
N ILE A 22 -0.42 -4.01 3.70
CA ILE A 22 0.22 -4.19 2.41
C ILE A 22 -0.16 -5.55 1.86
N GLN A 23 -0.66 -5.58 0.65
CA GLN A 23 -0.87 -6.80 -0.10
C GLN A 23 0.37 -7.11 -0.94
N LEU A 24 0.67 -8.39 -1.15
CA LEU A 24 1.91 -8.92 -1.77
C LEU A 24 2.33 -8.20 -3.07
N PHE A 25 1.38 -7.78 -3.91
CA PHE A 25 1.64 -7.09 -5.18
C PHE A 25 1.59 -5.56 -5.06
N GLY A 26 1.83 -5.02 -3.86
CA GLY A 26 1.99 -3.59 -3.62
C GLY A 26 0.69 -2.80 -3.50
N PHE A 27 -0.46 -3.46 -3.30
CA PHE A 27 -1.69 -2.76 -2.98
C PHE A 27 -1.73 -2.42 -1.48
N GLY A 28 -1.96 -1.14 -1.18
CA GLY A 28 -2.19 -0.67 0.18
C GLY A 28 -3.68 -0.50 0.44
N TYR A 29 -4.15 -0.87 1.64
CA TYR A 29 -5.54 -0.65 2.04
C TYR A 29 -5.66 -0.40 3.54
N SER A 30 -6.71 0.35 3.91
CA SER A 30 -7.05 0.61 5.31
C SER A 30 -7.86 -0.54 5.86
N ARG A 31 -7.40 -1.11 6.97
CA ARG A 31 -8.17 -2.11 7.73
C ARG A 31 -9.39 -1.43 8.35
N SER A 32 -10.51 -2.15 8.43
CA SER A 32 -11.78 -1.76 9.05
C SER A 32 -12.47 -0.52 8.44
N LYS A 33 -12.05 -0.04 7.28
CA LYS A 33 -12.66 1.14 6.67
C LYS A 33 -14.15 0.90 6.36
N GLY A 34 -15.02 1.71 6.99
CA GLY A 34 -16.48 1.62 6.84
C GLY A 34 -17.18 0.66 7.82
N ASP A 35 -16.43 0.03 8.73
CA ASP A 35 -17.02 -0.76 9.81
C ASP A 35 -17.52 0.16 10.93
N THR A 36 -18.50 -0.33 11.70
CA THR A 36 -18.92 0.33 12.95
C THR A 36 -17.93 -0.01 14.06
N ASP A 37 -17.49 0.98 14.82
CA ASP A 37 -16.68 0.77 16.02
C ASP A 37 -17.57 0.15 17.14
N LYS A 38 -17.22 -1.08 17.50
CA LYS A 38 -17.86 -1.84 18.61
C LYS A 38 -16.79 -2.23 19.63
N ASN A 39 -15.72 -1.45 19.72
CA ASN A 39 -14.53 -1.72 20.53
C ASN A 39 -13.81 -3.03 20.16
N GLN A 40 -13.94 -3.48 18.91
CA GLN A 40 -13.30 -4.70 18.42
C GLN A 40 -11.81 -4.50 18.07
N PHE A 41 -11.29 -3.25 18.05
CA PHE A 41 -9.90 -2.91 17.77
C PHE A 41 -9.29 -2.10 18.91
N GLU A 42 -9.30 -2.62 20.12
CA GLU A 42 -8.77 -1.93 21.31
C GLU A 42 -7.37 -2.41 21.72
N LYS A 43 -6.72 -3.22 20.87
CA LYS A 43 -5.38 -3.71 21.15
C LYS A 43 -4.33 -2.92 20.40
N PHE A 44 -3.24 -2.56 21.10
CA PHE A 44 -2.01 -2.10 20.47
C PHE A 44 -1.43 -3.25 19.65
N GLU A 45 -1.21 -3.04 18.36
CA GLU A 45 -0.76 -4.12 17.49
C GLU A 45 0.07 -3.63 16.31
N LYS A 46 0.88 -4.54 15.75
CA LYS A 46 1.68 -4.29 14.56
C LYS A 46 0.80 -4.21 13.32
N ILE A 47 1.09 -3.22 12.48
CA ILE A 47 0.47 -3.00 11.17
C ILE A 47 1.55 -2.91 10.10
N ASN A 48 1.19 -2.93 8.81
CA ASN A 48 2.20 -2.83 7.77
C ASN A 48 2.67 -1.40 7.55
N PHE A 49 1.75 -0.42 7.58
CA PHE A 49 2.12 0.99 7.46
C PHE A 49 1.15 1.90 8.19
N ALA A 50 1.65 3.03 8.66
CA ALA A 50 0.87 4.09 9.26
C ALA A 50 0.45 5.10 8.19
N SER A 51 -0.80 5.57 8.23
CA SER A 51 -1.32 6.52 7.24
C SER A 51 -0.74 7.92 7.43
N GLY A 52 -0.38 8.56 6.33
CA GLY A 52 0.03 9.96 6.27
C GLY A 52 -1.04 10.96 6.72
N THR A 53 -2.29 10.53 6.88
CA THR A 53 -3.36 11.34 7.51
C THR A 53 -2.96 11.79 8.92
N CYS A 54 -2.37 10.88 9.71
CA CYS A 54 -1.76 11.19 11.00
C CYS A 54 -0.75 10.09 11.33
N ILE A 55 0.51 10.36 11.11
CA ILE A 55 1.63 9.48 11.39
C ILE A 55 2.53 10.11 12.45
N PHE A 56 2.87 9.35 13.47
CA PHE A 56 3.85 9.75 14.45
C PHE A 56 5.13 8.93 14.27
N THR A 57 6.26 9.62 14.26
CA THR A 57 7.59 8.99 14.18
C THR A 57 8.63 9.93 14.82
N SER A 58 9.86 9.44 14.99
CA SER A 58 10.94 10.27 15.51
C SER A 58 11.83 10.80 14.40
N LYS A 59 12.39 12.01 14.58
CA LYS A 59 13.40 12.57 13.69
C LYS A 59 14.58 11.59 13.47
N LYS A 60 15.02 10.90 14.54
CA LYS A 60 16.09 9.90 14.47
C LYS A 60 15.80 8.76 13.49
N ILE A 61 14.54 8.37 13.31
CA ILE A 61 14.14 7.39 12.31
C ILE A 61 14.24 8.01 10.91
N LEU A 62 13.69 9.20 10.73
CA LEU A 62 13.72 9.89 9.44
C LEU A 62 15.16 10.23 8.98
N ASP A 63 16.05 10.60 9.90
CA ASP A 63 17.47 10.82 9.60
C ASP A 63 18.16 9.55 9.05
N LYS A 64 17.66 8.35 9.42
CA LYS A 64 18.23 7.07 8.95
C LYS A 64 17.66 6.59 7.62
N ILE A 65 16.35 6.75 7.42
CA ILE A 65 15.66 6.21 6.25
C ILE A 65 15.39 7.27 5.18
N GLY A 66 15.54 8.55 5.50
CA GLY A 66 15.15 9.68 4.67
C GLY A 66 13.69 10.10 4.88
N LEU A 67 13.32 11.23 4.26
CA LEU A 67 11.98 11.81 4.29
C LEU A 67 11.07 11.18 3.24
N PHE A 68 9.85 11.71 3.08
CA PHE A 68 8.94 11.35 2.00
C PHE A 68 9.60 11.51 0.63
N ASP A 69 9.38 10.54 -0.26
CA ASP A 69 9.93 10.60 -1.60
C ASP A 69 9.09 11.50 -2.52
N SER A 70 9.69 12.59 -2.98
CA SER A 70 9.02 13.58 -3.84
C SER A 70 8.54 13.01 -5.18
N PHE A 71 9.12 11.90 -5.65
CA PHE A 71 8.65 11.22 -6.86
C PHE A 71 7.19 10.77 -6.75
N LEU A 72 6.76 10.38 -5.55
CA LEU A 72 5.41 9.86 -5.32
C LEU A 72 4.33 10.93 -5.41
N PHE A 73 4.63 12.17 -5.01
CA PHE A 73 3.74 13.31 -4.95
C PHE A 73 2.54 13.13 -4.00
N ALA A 74 1.69 12.12 -4.25
CA ALA A 74 0.53 11.76 -3.43
C ALA A 74 0.18 10.29 -3.64
N PHE A 75 -0.43 9.67 -2.64
CA PHE A 75 -0.75 8.23 -2.56
C PHE A 75 0.49 7.33 -2.57
N HIS A 76 0.51 6.35 -1.71
CA HIS A 76 1.66 5.46 -1.45
C HIS A 76 2.92 6.16 -0.90
N ASP A 77 2.87 7.43 -0.58
CA ASP A 77 3.97 8.15 0.05
C ASP A 77 4.21 7.66 1.49
N ASP A 78 3.15 7.51 2.26
CA ASP A 78 3.15 6.91 3.61
C ASP A 78 3.46 5.40 3.59
N PHE A 79 2.88 4.71 2.62
CA PHE A 79 3.13 3.30 2.35
C PHE A 79 4.61 3.04 2.04
N GLU A 80 5.21 3.82 1.14
CA GLU A 80 6.62 3.72 0.77
C GLU A 80 7.53 4.02 1.96
N LEU A 81 7.28 5.12 2.67
CA LEU A 81 8.06 5.53 3.83
C LEU A 81 8.10 4.43 4.90
N CYS A 82 6.94 3.86 5.22
CA CYS A 82 6.85 2.79 6.22
C CYS A 82 7.47 1.47 5.72
N TRP A 83 7.31 1.11 4.46
CA TRP A 83 7.94 -0.09 3.90
C TRP A 83 9.46 0.07 3.83
N ARG A 84 9.96 1.25 3.43
CA ARG A 84 11.39 1.58 3.49
C ARG A 84 11.92 1.51 4.92
N GLY A 85 11.17 1.96 5.91
CA GLY A 85 11.49 1.76 7.32
C GLY A 85 11.53 0.27 7.71
N ALA A 86 10.58 -0.52 7.22
CA ALA A 86 10.54 -1.97 7.47
C ALA A 86 11.76 -2.70 6.89
N LEU A 87 12.37 -2.22 5.77
CA LEU A 87 13.64 -2.75 5.27
C LEU A 87 14.77 -2.66 6.31
N MET A 88 14.72 -1.68 7.21
CA MET A 88 15.66 -1.53 8.33
C MET A 88 15.21 -2.23 9.63
N GLY A 89 14.07 -2.93 9.63
CA GLY A 89 13.48 -3.52 10.82
C GLY A 89 12.66 -2.55 11.68
N ILE A 90 12.31 -1.38 11.15
CA ILE A 90 11.47 -0.40 11.84
C ILE A 90 9.99 -0.75 11.60
N ASN A 91 9.29 -1.10 12.67
CA ASN A 91 7.90 -1.52 12.60
C ASN A 91 6.91 -0.34 12.64
N SER A 92 5.71 -0.58 12.13
CA SER A 92 4.55 0.31 12.28
C SER A 92 3.56 -0.29 13.25
N PHE A 93 2.92 0.54 14.08
CA PHE A 93 1.99 0.13 15.11
C PHE A 93 0.71 0.97 15.08
N TYR A 94 -0.39 0.31 15.37
CA TYR A 94 -1.68 0.93 15.62
C TYR A 94 -1.85 1.19 17.11
N VAL A 95 -2.28 2.42 17.45
CA VAL A 95 -2.47 2.90 18.83
C VAL A 95 -3.96 3.20 19.06
N PRO A 96 -4.74 2.26 19.64
CA PRO A 96 -6.20 2.39 19.77
C PRO A 96 -6.64 3.51 20.71
N THR A 97 -5.83 3.84 21.72
CA THR A 97 -6.13 4.89 22.72
C THR A 97 -5.98 6.31 22.18
N SER A 98 -5.33 6.48 21.04
CA SER A 98 -5.21 7.76 20.35
C SER A 98 -6.24 7.81 19.22
N ILE A 99 -7.11 8.82 19.22
CA ILE A 99 -8.22 8.94 18.27
C ILE A 99 -8.04 10.22 17.44
N VAL A 100 -8.26 10.08 16.13
CA VAL A 100 -8.26 11.21 15.18
C VAL A 100 -9.54 11.13 14.35
N TYR A 101 -10.24 12.25 14.25
CA TYR A 101 -11.41 12.40 13.39
C TYR A 101 -11.00 12.91 12.02
N HIS A 102 -11.46 12.24 10.97
CA HIS A 102 -11.11 12.54 9.59
C HIS A 102 -12.35 12.51 8.68
N PRO A 103 -12.47 13.38 7.69
CA PRO A 103 -13.56 13.30 6.71
C PRO A 103 -13.57 11.96 5.99
N ILE A 104 -14.75 11.40 5.73
CA ILE A 104 -14.92 10.13 4.99
C ILE A 104 -14.29 10.22 3.60
N GLU A 105 -14.52 11.34 2.92
CA GLU A 105 -13.85 11.70 1.68
C GLU A 105 -12.75 12.71 2.03
N GLY A 106 -11.48 12.29 1.93
CA GLY A 106 -10.35 13.22 2.05
C GLY A 106 -10.50 14.36 1.04
N TYR A 107 -10.00 15.54 1.38
CA TYR A 107 -10.02 16.73 0.51
C TYR A 107 -9.33 16.51 -0.83
N SER A 108 -8.42 15.54 -0.93
CA SER A 108 -7.66 15.27 -2.12
C SER A 108 -8.30 14.17 -2.95
N PHE A 109 -8.73 14.54 -4.13
CA PHE A 109 -8.92 13.60 -5.23
C PHE A 109 -9.97 12.51 -5.02
N ARG A 110 -11.25 12.85 -5.16
CA ARG A 110 -12.30 11.88 -5.48
C ARG A 110 -11.80 10.97 -6.61
N TRP A 111 -12.54 9.93 -6.96
CA TRP A 111 -12.24 9.08 -8.12
C TRP A 111 -11.93 9.95 -9.35
N SER A 112 -10.67 10.11 -9.69
CA SER A 112 -10.20 11.00 -10.77
C SER A 112 -9.12 10.31 -11.59
N PRO A 113 -8.95 10.70 -12.88
CA PRO A 113 -7.89 10.17 -13.72
C PRO A 113 -6.50 10.29 -13.09
N LEU A 114 -6.21 11.41 -12.43
CA LEU A 114 -4.94 11.65 -11.75
C LEU A 114 -4.73 10.63 -10.61
N LYS A 115 -5.76 10.37 -9.80
CA LYS A 115 -5.68 9.39 -8.72
C LYS A 115 -5.38 7.98 -9.25
N PHE A 116 -6.09 7.55 -10.30
CA PHE A 116 -5.84 6.25 -10.92
C PHE A 116 -4.40 6.14 -11.43
N LYS A 117 -3.92 7.17 -12.12
CA LYS A 117 -2.55 7.22 -12.63
C LYS A 117 -1.52 7.13 -11.50
N LEU A 118 -1.67 7.94 -10.45
CA LEU A 118 -0.73 7.98 -9.33
C LEU A 118 -0.74 6.67 -8.54
N LEU A 119 -1.91 6.10 -8.23
CA LEU A 119 -2.00 4.84 -7.52
C LEU A 119 -1.24 3.72 -8.24
N GLU A 120 -1.41 3.58 -9.55
CA GLU A 120 -0.75 2.52 -10.31
C GLU A 120 0.76 2.78 -10.50
N ARG A 121 1.14 4.03 -10.83
CA ARG A 121 2.54 4.42 -10.95
C ARG A 121 3.30 4.17 -9.64
N ASN A 122 2.75 4.65 -8.53
CA ASN A 122 3.39 4.58 -7.22
C ASN A 122 3.44 3.14 -6.70
N ARG A 123 2.41 2.32 -6.97
CA ARG A 123 2.43 0.88 -6.69
C ARG A 123 3.64 0.21 -7.38
N LYS A 124 3.80 0.42 -8.68
CA LYS A 124 4.93 -0.13 -9.45
C LYS A 124 6.28 0.41 -8.96
N TYR A 125 6.33 1.69 -8.65
CA TYR A 125 7.53 2.31 -8.06
C TYR A 125 7.93 1.57 -6.77
N CYS A 126 7.02 1.35 -5.84
CA CYS A 126 7.30 0.64 -4.59
C CYS A 126 7.79 -0.79 -4.83
N LEU A 127 7.16 -1.54 -5.75
CA LEU A 127 7.59 -2.90 -6.09
C LEU A 127 9.04 -2.91 -6.65
N LEU A 128 9.37 -1.95 -7.50
CA LEU A 128 10.68 -1.86 -8.16
C LEU A 128 11.79 -1.38 -7.21
N THR A 129 11.46 -0.56 -6.22
CA THR A 129 12.45 0.07 -5.34
C THR A 129 12.62 -0.63 -4.00
N LEU A 130 11.60 -1.39 -3.54
CA LEU A 130 11.58 -1.94 -2.19
C LEU A 130 11.77 -3.47 -2.13
N TYR A 131 11.35 -4.25 -3.11
CA TYR A 131 11.75 -5.66 -3.20
C TYR A 131 13.21 -5.81 -3.65
N SER A 132 13.88 -6.89 -3.22
CA SER A 132 15.16 -7.28 -3.81
C SER A 132 14.99 -7.72 -5.27
N ARG A 133 16.03 -7.58 -6.09
CA ARG A 133 16.01 -8.05 -7.48
C ARG A 133 15.65 -9.52 -7.59
N SER A 134 16.20 -10.36 -6.70
CA SER A 134 15.91 -11.81 -6.69
C SER A 134 14.43 -12.09 -6.49
N THR A 135 13.82 -11.48 -5.47
CA THR A 135 12.38 -11.63 -5.20
C THR A 135 11.54 -11.08 -6.34
N PHE A 136 11.87 -9.86 -6.83
CA PHE A 136 11.15 -9.22 -7.92
C PHE A 136 11.14 -10.10 -9.18
N PHE A 137 12.29 -10.65 -9.59
CA PHE A 137 12.38 -11.53 -10.77
C PHE A 137 11.58 -12.83 -10.60
N LYS A 138 11.60 -13.44 -9.42
CA LYS A 138 10.75 -14.63 -9.14
C LYS A 138 9.26 -14.30 -9.20
N MET A 139 8.88 -13.06 -8.88
CA MET A 139 7.49 -12.61 -8.91
C MET A 139 7.00 -12.20 -10.31
N ILE A 140 7.88 -12.01 -11.31
CA ILE A 140 7.51 -11.51 -12.64
C ILE A 140 6.30 -12.24 -13.26
N PRO A 141 6.21 -13.59 -13.30
CA PRO A 141 5.06 -14.25 -13.88
C PRO A 141 3.73 -13.84 -13.23
N SER A 142 3.72 -13.76 -11.91
CA SER A 142 2.54 -13.32 -11.13
C SER A 142 2.26 -11.83 -11.31
N LEU A 143 3.30 -11.01 -11.36
CA LEU A 143 3.16 -9.56 -11.59
C LEU A 143 2.56 -9.25 -12.96
N ILE A 144 2.92 -10.01 -14.01
CA ILE A 144 2.32 -9.87 -15.34
C ILE A 144 0.82 -10.19 -15.29
N LEU A 145 0.43 -11.29 -14.64
CA LEU A 145 -0.98 -11.66 -14.49
C LEU A 145 -1.78 -10.60 -13.73
N VAL A 146 -1.21 -10.09 -12.63
CA VAL A 146 -1.82 -9.00 -11.85
C VAL A 146 -1.91 -7.72 -12.68
N ASP A 147 -0.88 -7.40 -13.46
CA ASP A 147 -0.86 -6.21 -14.31
C ASP A 147 -1.94 -6.25 -15.39
N ILE A 148 -2.13 -7.41 -16.01
CA ILE A 148 -3.22 -7.66 -16.98
C ILE A 148 -4.58 -7.49 -16.30
N ALA A 149 -4.79 -8.05 -15.10
CA ALA A 149 -6.05 -7.91 -14.37
C ALA A 149 -6.32 -6.45 -13.98
N VAL A 150 -5.29 -5.72 -13.55
CA VAL A 150 -5.38 -4.27 -13.26
C VAL A 150 -5.71 -3.50 -14.53
N PHE A 151 -5.11 -3.83 -15.67
CA PHE A 151 -5.43 -3.17 -16.95
C PHE A 151 -6.90 -3.32 -17.31
N PHE A 152 -7.48 -4.53 -17.22
CA PHE A 152 -8.90 -4.75 -17.46
C PHE A 152 -9.79 -4.03 -16.44
N PHE A 153 -9.38 -3.99 -15.16
CA PHE A 153 -10.08 -3.20 -14.16
C PHE A 153 -10.10 -1.71 -14.53
N TYR A 154 -8.96 -1.14 -14.95
CA TYR A 154 -8.88 0.26 -15.40
C TYR A 154 -9.72 0.52 -16.66
N LEU A 155 -9.76 -0.43 -17.59
CA LEU A 155 -10.64 -0.34 -18.77
C LEU A 155 -12.11 -0.31 -18.37
N SER A 156 -12.55 -1.16 -17.43
CA SER A 156 -13.94 -1.18 -16.96
C SER A 156 -14.38 0.11 -16.26
N LYS A 157 -13.42 0.92 -15.80
CA LYS A 157 -13.65 2.25 -15.18
C LYS A 157 -13.36 3.41 -16.13
N SER A 158 -13.18 3.15 -17.43
CA SER A 158 -12.82 4.15 -18.46
C SER A 158 -11.49 4.86 -18.16
N MET A 159 -10.59 4.23 -17.41
CA MET A 159 -9.31 4.77 -16.98
C MET A 159 -8.09 4.08 -17.65
N GLY A 160 -8.29 3.33 -18.74
CA GLY A 160 -7.22 2.60 -19.43
C GLY A 160 -6.05 3.50 -19.86
N LYS A 161 -6.32 4.73 -20.34
CA LYS A 161 -5.25 5.70 -20.64
C LYS A 161 -4.39 6.02 -19.45
N MET A 162 -4.96 6.09 -18.25
CA MET A 162 -4.23 6.41 -17.02
C MET A 162 -3.27 5.28 -16.62
N LYS A 163 -3.68 4.03 -16.85
CA LYS A 163 -2.81 2.87 -16.66
C LYS A 163 -1.59 2.93 -17.59
N ILE A 164 -1.81 3.19 -18.89
CA ILE A 164 -0.72 3.32 -19.88
C ILE A 164 0.20 4.50 -19.51
N CYS A 165 -0.36 5.65 -19.15
CA CYS A 165 0.44 6.79 -18.70
C CYS A 165 1.29 6.48 -17.48
N ALA A 166 0.75 5.74 -16.51
CA ALA A 166 1.50 5.29 -15.34
C ALA A 166 2.69 4.41 -15.72
N ASP A 167 2.49 3.45 -16.64
CA ASP A 167 3.54 2.56 -17.12
C ASP A 167 4.64 3.31 -17.88
N LEU A 168 4.25 4.24 -18.74
CA LEU A 168 5.20 5.08 -19.47
C LEU A 168 6.02 5.99 -18.53
N GLU A 169 5.42 6.50 -17.45
CA GLU A 169 6.16 7.27 -16.45
C GLU A 169 7.20 6.42 -15.72
N ILE A 170 6.89 5.18 -15.38
CA ILE A 170 7.87 4.24 -14.80
C ILE A 170 9.04 4.01 -15.76
N LEU A 171 8.76 3.75 -17.04
CA LEU A 171 9.79 3.55 -18.05
C LEU A 171 10.66 4.79 -18.26
N LYS A 172 10.05 5.97 -18.37
CA LYS A 172 10.78 7.25 -18.55
C LYS A 172 11.72 7.56 -17.38
N ASN A 173 11.34 7.18 -16.17
CA ASN A 173 12.10 7.49 -14.97
C ASN A 173 12.94 6.30 -14.48
N PHE A 174 13.14 5.27 -15.29
CA PHE A 174 13.78 4.02 -14.87
C PHE A 174 15.18 4.22 -14.25
N LYS A 175 15.98 5.17 -14.75
CA LYS A 175 17.31 5.49 -14.17
C LYS A 175 17.18 6.00 -12.74
N GLU A 176 16.24 6.90 -12.47
CA GLU A 176 16.00 7.42 -11.14
C GLU A 176 15.47 6.33 -10.21
N ILE A 177 14.52 5.53 -10.68
CA ILE A 177 13.95 4.39 -9.94
C ILE A 177 15.05 3.40 -9.56
N ASN A 178 15.98 3.11 -10.48
CA ASN A 178 17.12 2.24 -10.18
C ASN A 178 18.06 2.83 -9.13
N ARG A 179 18.33 4.12 -9.19
CA ARG A 179 19.12 4.83 -8.16
C ARG A 179 18.43 4.76 -6.78
N LYS A 180 17.09 4.92 -6.74
CA LYS A 180 16.31 4.79 -5.50
C LYS A 180 16.35 3.35 -4.98
N TYR A 181 16.21 2.37 -5.87
CA TYR A 181 16.39 0.96 -5.51
C TYR A 181 17.76 0.74 -4.81
N GLU A 182 18.85 1.17 -5.43
CA GLU A 182 20.19 0.99 -4.85
C GLU A 182 20.32 1.62 -3.46
N ASN A 183 19.77 2.83 -3.28
CA ASN A 183 19.79 3.50 -1.99
C ASN A 183 18.96 2.74 -0.94
N ASN A 184 17.78 2.22 -1.31
CA ASN A 184 16.94 1.43 -0.41
C ASN A 184 17.61 0.10 -0.04
N GLN A 185 18.33 -0.54 -0.97
CA GLN A 185 19.06 -1.77 -0.66
C GLN A 185 20.26 -1.54 0.25
N LYS A 186 20.93 -0.37 0.21
CA LYS A 186 22.03 -0.04 1.14
C LYS A 186 21.59 0.02 2.59
N ILE A 187 20.34 0.43 2.86
CA ILE A 187 19.83 0.51 4.22
C ILE A 187 19.13 -0.77 4.68
N ARG A 188 18.93 -1.74 3.78
CA ARG A 188 18.22 -2.98 4.05
C ARG A 188 18.95 -3.83 5.10
N LYS A 189 18.20 -4.28 6.10
CA LYS A 189 18.62 -5.24 7.14
C LYS A 189 17.73 -6.48 7.19
N ILE A 190 16.50 -6.35 6.72
CA ILE A 190 15.47 -7.39 6.74
C ILE A 190 15.34 -7.98 5.34
N ASN A 191 15.29 -9.30 5.24
CA ASN A 191 15.09 -9.99 3.96
C ASN A 191 13.62 -9.90 3.51
N ASP A 192 13.37 -10.23 2.23
CA ASP A 192 12.01 -10.15 1.69
C ASP A 192 11.08 -11.23 2.27
N GLU A 193 11.58 -12.38 2.69
CA GLU A 193 10.79 -13.43 3.32
C GLU A 193 10.13 -12.91 4.61
N GLU A 194 10.91 -12.29 5.49
CA GLU A 194 10.40 -11.70 6.74
C GLU A 194 9.35 -10.60 6.48
N LEU A 195 9.54 -9.80 5.43
CA LEU A 195 8.58 -8.75 5.04
C LEU A 195 7.30 -9.34 4.45
N ILE A 196 7.45 -10.27 3.50
CA ILE A 196 6.33 -10.89 2.80
C ILE A 196 5.45 -11.70 3.77
N ASN A 197 6.03 -12.32 4.79
CA ASN A 197 5.28 -13.01 5.84
C ASN A 197 4.31 -12.09 6.61
N GLN A 198 4.57 -10.79 6.61
CA GLN A 198 3.69 -9.79 7.22
C GLN A 198 2.64 -9.26 6.25
N PHE A 199 2.83 -9.43 4.94
CA PHE A 199 1.91 -8.92 3.92
C PHE A 199 0.70 -9.82 3.74
N LYS A 200 -0.39 -9.22 3.29
CA LYS A 200 -1.67 -9.90 3.08
C LYS A 200 -1.78 -10.46 1.67
N ASN A 201 -2.62 -11.47 1.51
CA ASN A 201 -2.95 -12.02 0.19
C ASN A 201 -4.13 -11.29 -0.46
N GLU A 202 -5.02 -10.73 0.37
CA GLU A 202 -6.25 -10.03 -0.03
C GLU A 202 -6.11 -8.52 0.05
N VAL A 203 -7.06 -7.83 -0.60
CA VAL A 203 -7.32 -6.39 -0.43
C VAL A 203 -8.74 -6.23 0.06
N ILE A 204 -8.91 -5.66 1.24
CA ILE A 204 -10.24 -5.37 1.78
C ILE A 204 -10.67 -3.98 1.30
N VAL A 205 -11.74 -3.93 0.52
CA VAL A 205 -12.35 -2.68 0.04
C VAL A 205 -13.76 -2.57 0.56
N PRO A 206 -14.14 -1.42 1.15
CA PRO A 206 -15.49 -1.21 1.65
C PRO A 206 -16.56 -1.43 0.58
N LYS A 207 -17.69 -2.02 0.96
CA LYS A 207 -18.81 -2.32 0.03
C LYS A 207 -19.36 -1.08 -0.67
N TRP A 208 -19.28 0.09 -0.03
CA TRP A 208 -19.77 1.35 -0.60
C TRP A 208 -18.80 1.97 -1.61
N VAL A 209 -17.53 1.53 -1.66
CA VAL A 209 -16.54 2.00 -2.63
C VAL A 209 -16.69 1.30 -3.97
N ILE A 210 -16.96 0.00 -3.97
CA ILE A 210 -17.17 -0.79 -5.19
C ILE A 210 -18.46 -1.59 -5.03
N LYS A 211 -19.51 -1.14 -5.71
CA LYS A 211 -20.86 -1.72 -5.63
C LYS A 211 -21.08 -2.92 -6.57
N ASP A 212 -20.25 -3.05 -7.59
CA ASP A 212 -20.44 -3.97 -8.71
C ASP A 212 -19.62 -5.25 -8.52
N GLY A 213 -19.73 -6.07 -7.66
CA GLY A 213 -19.11 -7.41 -7.52
C GLY A 213 -17.71 -7.65 -8.10
N THR A 214 -17.18 -6.73 -8.94
CA THR A 214 -15.83 -6.83 -9.56
C THR A 214 -14.74 -6.93 -8.50
N ASN A 215 -14.99 -6.34 -7.35
CA ASN A 215 -14.13 -6.38 -6.19
C ASN A 215 -13.94 -7.79 -5.62
N ILE A 216 -15.02 -8.54 -5.53
CA ILE A 216 -15.00 -9.90 -4.96
C ILE A 216 -14.21 -10.82 -5.89
N PHE A 217 -14.42 -10.69 -7.20
CA PHE A 217 -13.72 -11.49 -8.19
C PHE A 217 -12.24 -11.16 -8.23
N PHE A 218 -11.90 -9.86 -8.31
CA PHE A 218 -10.51 -9.40 -8.28
C PHE A 218 -9.78 -9.82 -7.01
N ASN A 219 -10.44 -9.76 -5.86
CA ASN A 219 -9.84 -10.19 -4.60
C ASN A 219 -9.61 -11.70 -4.54
N LYS A 220 -10.55 -12.53 -5.02
CA LYS A 220 -10.34 -13.98 -5.14
C LYS A 220 -9.15 -14.30 -6.03
N PHE A 221 -9.04 -13.61 -7.16
CA PHE A 221 -7.89 -13.71 -8.06
C PHE A 221 -6.58 -13.35 -7.34
N LEU A 222 -6.52 -12.20 -6.66
CA LEU A 222 -5.33 -11.77 -5.91
C LEU A 222 -4.91 -12.79 -4.85
N VAL A 223 -5.88 -13.32 -4.08
CA VAL A 223 -5.61 -14.34 -3.05
C VAL A 223 -5.00 -15.60 -3.67
N THR A 224 -5.57 -16.07 -4.78
CA THR A 224 -5.09 -17.28 -5.47
C THR A 224 -3.66 -17.08 -6.00
N ILE A 225 -3.42 -16.00 -6.74
CA ILE A 225 -2.10 -15.69 -7.30
C ILE A 225 -1.08 -15.43 -6.18
N SER A 226 -1.47 -14.78 -5.08
CA SER A 226 -0.57 -14.58 -3.93
C SER A 226 -0.13 -15.89 -3.30
N LYS A 227 -1.05 -16.84 -3.10
CA LYS A 227 -0.70 -18.17 -2.56
C LYS A 227 0.26 -18.92 -3.48
N ILE A 228 0.00 -18.93 -4.78
CA ILE A 228 0.89 -19.53 -5.78
C ILE A 228 2.27 -18.86 -5.74
N THR A 229 2.31 -17.52 -5.71
CA THR A 229 3.56 -16.77 -5.65
C THR A 229 4.39 -17.10 -4.41
N ARG A 230 3.74 -17.24 -3.24
CA ARG A 230 4.44 -17.64 -2.01
C ARG A 230 5.10 -19.02 -2.14
N ILE A 231 4.44 -19.98 -2.78
CA ILE A 231 5.03 -21.31 -3.07
C ILE A 231 6.29 -21.15 -3.91
N PHE A 232 6.25 -20.33 -4.98
CA PHE A 232 7.43 -20.07 -5.81
C PHE A 232 8.56 -19.34 -5.06
N LEU A 233 8.21 -18.48 -4.13
CA LEU A 233 9.17 -17.79 -3.27
C LEU A 233 9.69 -18.69 -2.13
N ARG A 234 9.05 -19.83 -1.89
CA ARG A 234 9.30 -20.76 -0.77
C ARG A 234 9.03 -20.11 0.60
N ILE A 235 7.94 -19.33 0.68
CA ILE A 235 7.49 -18.59 1.87
C ILE A 235 6.09 -19.05 2.27
#